data_afd6fd238fda43b427f9a4c662e9d6b0
#
_entry.id   afd6fd238fda43b427f9a4c662e9d6b0
#
_cell.length_a   1.000
_cell.length_b   1.000
_cell.length_c   1.000
_cell.angle_alpha   90.00
_cell.angle_beta   90.00
_cell.angle_gamma   90.00
#
_symmetry.space_group_name_H-M   'P 1'
#
loop_
_entity.id
_entity.type
_entity.pdbx_description
1 polymer ?
#
loop_
_entity_poly.entity_id
_entity_poly.type
_entity_poly.pdbx_seq_one_letter_code
_entity_poly.pdbx_strand_id
1 'polypeptide(L)'
;INSNKVSANILLDDNVGYCDVNGHIVIWIEVPQADYKYKPVYINENPLKGSYKRNHERDYHCTEEEVKAMFIDASDSGIDGSLLEGFTMEDVDLNTLKAYRIEYEHHNPEHVWNNIEDKEFLRNLGAYTVDRSTKREGLTAAGLLMFGKELAIRERFDNIRMDYLDKTNVTPNTRWSDRLTYDGSWENNLYKFIKRILPKLVSDLKRPFQLDGMVRVDDTAVHKAVREAAVNMIIHADYHSTGVLKVEKNDDGFLFSNPGNLKLPVQAIYEGGHYVARNPKIQNMFRMIGLGDNI
;
A
#
# COMPACT_ATOMS: atom_id res chain seq x y z
N ILE A 1 -24.72 4.79 25.56
CA ILE A 1 -23.57 5.17 24.72
C ILE A 1 -22.28 5.09 25.54
N ASN A 2 -22.25 5.53 26.78
CA ASN A 2 -21.07 5.48 27.66
C ASN A 2 -21.08 4.20 28.53
N SER A 3 -21.32 3.05 27.97
CA SER A 3 -21.25 1.78 28.69
C SER A 3 -19.95 1.04 28.36
N ASN A 4 -19.37 0.35 29.34
CA ASN A 4 -18.21 -0.54 29.14
C ASN A 4 -18.48 -1.71 28.17
N LYS A 5 -19.63 -1.68 27.49
CA LYS A 5 -20.02 -2.71 26.50
C LYS A 5 -19.46 -2.46 25.12
N VAL A 6 -18.96 -1.25 24.84
CA VAL A 6 -18.38 -0.88 23.54
C VAL A 6 -16.88 -0.70 23.70
N SER A 7 -16.08 -1.27 22.81
CA SER A 7 -14.60 -1.23 22.86
C SER A 7 -14.01 0.17 22.75
N ALA A 8 -14.68 1.08 22.04
CA ALA A 8 -14.28 2.49 21.91
C ALA A 8 -15.51 3.38 21.79
N ASN A 9 -15.53 4.50 22.50
CA ASN A 9 -16.54 5.52 22.32
C ASN A 9 -16.11 6.46 21.19
N ILE A 10 -16.88 6.47 20.11
CA ILE A 10 -16.64 7.31 18.91
C ILE A 10 -17.65 8.46 18.80
N LEU A 11 -18.61 8.54 19.72
CA LEU A 11 -19.64 9.57 19.72
C LEU A 11 -19.24 10.72 20.64
N LEU A 12 -19.32 11.94 20.15
CA LEU A 12 -19.24 13.17 20.90
C LEU A 12 -20.64 13.68 21.24
N ASP A 13 -20.74 14.60 22.18
CA ASP A 13 -22.03 15.18 22.58
C ASP A 13 -22.75 15.85 21.39
N ASP A 14 -22.02 16.48 20.50
CA ASP A 14 -22.54 17.12 19.28
C ASP A 14 -23.10 16.12 18.25
N ASN A 15 -22.78 14.83 18.39
CA ASN A 15 -23.29 13.79 17.51
C ASN A 15 -24.68 13.28 17.93
N VAL A 16 -25.26 13.79 19.00
CA VAL A 16 -26.57 13.36 19.51
C VAL A 16 -27.43 14.57 19.75
N GLY A 17 -28.61 14.57 19.16
CA GLY A 17 -29.53 15.65 19.33
C GLY A 17 -30.98 15.18 19.21
N TYR A 18 -31.91 16.11 19.39
CA TYR A 18 -33.32 15.86 19.22
C TYR A 18 -33.96 17.00 18.40
N CYS A 19 -34.99 16.67 17.68
CA CYS A 19 -35.84 17.64 16.99
C CYS A 19 -37.30 17.25 17.13
N ASP A 20 -38.20 18.28 17.07
CA ASP A 20 -39.62 18.04 16.98
C ASP A 20 -40.04 17.88 15.51
N VAL A 21 -40.68 16.77 15.22
CA VAL A 21 -41.28 16.47 13.92
C VAL A 21 -42.74 16.20 14.08
N ASN A 22 -43.58 17.13 13.71
CA ASN A 22 -45.03 17.05 13.81
C ASN A 22 -45.56 16.77 15.25
N GLY A 23 -44.97 17.38 16.28
CA GLY A 23 -45.31 17.19 17.68
C GLY A 23 -44.71 15.93 18.33
N HIS A 24 -43.81 15.25 17.63
CA HIS A 24 -43.10 14.09 18.17
C HIS A 24 -41.61 14.41 18.32
N ILE A 25 -41.06 14.12 19.51
CA ILE A 25 -39.61 14.26 19.73
C ILE A 25 -38.88 13.11 19.04
N VAL A 26 -38.07 13.44 18.05
CA VAL A 26 -37.19 12.50 17.33
C VAL A 26 -35.78 12.71 17.83
N ILE A 27 -35.13 11.64 18.29
CA ILE A 27 -33.70 11.63 18.63
C ILE A 27 -32.93 11.26 17.38
N TRP A 28 -31.95 12.06 17.02
CA TRP A 28 -31.01 11.73 15.96
C TRP A 28 -29.64 11.46 16.55
N ILE A 29 -28.91 10.54 15.92
CA ILE A 29 -27.53 10.18 16.30
C ILE A 29 -26.74 10.09 15.02
N GLU A 30 -25.74 10.97 14.89
CA GLU A 30 -24.75 10.92 13.82
C GLU A 30 -23.57 10.05 14.29
N VAL A 31 -23.33 8.93 13.63
CA VAL A 31 -22.24 8.04 13.98
C VAL A 31 -21.07 8.29 13.03
N PRO A 32 -20.01 8.98 13.48
CA PRO A 32 -18.84 9.22 12.64
C PRO A 32 -18.11 7.92 12.34
N GLN A 33 -17.36 7.90 11.24
CA GLN A 33 -16.48 6.78 10.95
C GLN A 33 -15.37 6.74 12.01
N ALA A 34 -15.19 5.60 12.68
CA ALA A 34 -14.09 5.41 13.61
C ALA A 34 -12.73 5.58 12.91
N ASP A 35 -11.77 6.23 13.57
CA ASP A 35 -10.38 6.23 13.16
C ASP A 35 -9.88 4.78 13.04
N TYR A 36 -9.01 4.51 12.05
CA TYR A 36 -8.47 3.16 11.81
C TYR A 36 -7.78 2.57 13.05
N LYS A 37 -7.20 3.39 13.92
CA LYS A 37 -6.54 2.97 15.17
C LYS A 37 -7.49 2.38 16.20
N TYR A 38 -8.77 2.73 16.14
CA TYR A 38 -9.81 2.22 17.04
C TYR A 38 -10.65 1.09 16.42
N LYS A 39 -10.38 0.71 15.18
CA LYS A 39 -11.08 -0.39 14.51
C LYS A 39 -10.47 -1.75 14.88
N PRO A 40 -11.31 -2.79 15.05
CA PRO A 40 -12.77 -2.78 14.98
C PRO A 40 -13.39 -2.17 16.24
N VAL A 41 -14.48 -1.42 16.09
CA VAL A 41 -15.35 -1.08 17.22
C VAL A 41 -16.31 -2.24 17.43
N TYR A 42 -16.30 -2.83 18.62
CA TYR A 42 -17.07 -4.03 18.93
C TYR A 42 -17.78 -3.94 20.29
N ILE A 43 -18.79 -4.77 20.45
CA ILE A 43 -19.56 -4.90 21.68
C ILE A 43 -19.26 -6.22 22.38
N ASN A 44 -19.62 -6.30 23.68
CA ASN A 44 -19.56 -7.51 24.51
C ASN A 44 -18.15 -8.15 24.59
N GLU A 45 -17.10 -7.34 24.61
CA GLU A 45 -15.71 -7.75 24.78
C GLU A 45 -15.20 -8.81 23.78
N ASN A 46 -15.93 -9.04 22.69
CA ASN A 46 -15.57 -10.03 21.69
C ASN A 46 -15.55 -9.41 20.29
N PRO A 47 -14.36 -9.11 19.74
CA PRO A 47 -14.24 -8.47 18.42
C PRO A 47 -14.80 -9.34 17.28
N LEU A 48 -14.64 -10.66 17.33
CA LEU A 48 -15.11 -11.56 16.28
C LEU A 48 -16.64 -11.69 16.22
N LYS A 49 -17.31 -11.56 17.37
CA LYS A 49 -18.75 -11.68 17.47
C LYS A 49 -19.48 -10.36 17.70
N GLY A 50 -18.76 -9.33 18.07
CA GLY A 50 -19.30 -8.02 18.44
C GLY A 50 -19.03 -6.91 17.42
N SER A 51 -18.33 -7.19 16.33
CA SER A 51 -18.08 -6.20 15.28
C SER A 51 -19.17 -6.24 14.22
N TYR A 52 -19.71 -5.07 13.93
CA TYR A 52 -20.78 -4.90 12.95
C TYR A 52 -20.42 -3.84 11.93
N LYS A 53 -20.92 -4.00 10.71
CA LYS A 53 -20.88 -2.99 9.66
C LYS A 53 -22.29 -2.66 9.19
N ARG A 54 -22.52 -1.39 8.92
CA ARG A 54 -23.75 -0.91 8.30
C ARG A 54 -23.60 -1.01 6.79
N ASN A 55 -24.56 -1.67 6.14
CA ASN A 55 -24.64 -1.68 4.69
C ASN A 55 -26.08 -1.36 4.30
N HIS A 56 -26.28 -0.15 3.77
CA HIS A 56 -27.60 0.41 3.47
C HIS A 56 -28.56 0.38 4.67
N GLU A 57 -29.52 -0.51 4.66
CA GLU A 57 -30.62 -0.56 5.65
C GLU A 57 -30.38 -1.53 6.81
N ARG A 58 -29.34 -2.37 6.75
CA ARG A 58 -29.11 -3.44 7.71
C ARG A 58 -27.73 -3.42 8.33
N ASP A 59 -27.66 -3.92 9.56
CA ASP A 59 -26.43 -4.20 10.27
C ASP A 59 -26.03 -5.65 10.01
N TYR A 60 -24.78 -5.86 9.61
CA TYR A 60 -24.20 -7.17 9.36
C TYR A 60 -23.01 -7.40 10.29
N HIS A 61 -22.85 -8.62 10.75
CA HIS A 61 -21.61 -9.01 11.39
C HIS A 61 -20.45 -8.87 10.42
N CYS A 62 -19.33 -8.32 10.89
CA CYS A 62 -18.08 -8.41 10.16
C CYS A 62 -17.63 -9.87 10.09
N THR A 63 -17.04 -10.25 8.97
CA THR A 63 -16.39 -11.56 8.86
C THR A 63 -15.13 -11.61 9.73
N GLU A 64 -14.64 -12.78 10.05
CA GLU A 64 -13.40 -12.95 10.81
C GLU A 64 -12.22 -12.34 10.09
N GLU A 65 -12.19 -12.44 8.76
CA GLU A 65 -11.16 -11.83 7.92
C GLU A 65 -11.20 -10.30 7.97
N GLU A 66 -12.39 -9.70 7.92
CA GLU A 66 -12.55 -8.25 8.06
C GLU A 66 -12.09 -7.75 9.43
N VAL A 67 -12.42 -8.48 10.49
CA VAL A 67 -11.97 -8.13 11.85
C VAL A 67 -10.45 -8.22 11.97
N LYS A 68 -9.85 -9.28 11.45
CA LYS A 68 -8.38 -9.43 11.41
C LYS A 68 -7.73 -8.30 10.62
N ALA A 69 -8.27 -7.95 9.46
CA ALA A 69 -7.77 -6.84 8.64
C ALA A 69 -7.81 -5.50 9.39
N MET A 70 -8.89 -5.24 10.15
CA MET A 70 -8.99 -4.02 10.96
C MET A 70 -7.93 -3.95 12.07
N PHE A 71 -7.66 -5.05 12.78
CA PHE A 71 -6.58 -5.10 13.79
C PHE A 71 -5.20 -4.86 13.17
N ILE A 72 -5.00 -5.44 12.01
CA ILE A 72 -3.81 -5.29 11.20
C ILE A 72 -3.61 -3.80 10.82
N ASP A 73 -4.66 -3.15 10.32
CA ASP A 73 -4.63 -1.73 9.93
C ASP A 73 -4.46 -0.78 11.13
N ALA A 74 -4.92 -1.19 12.32
CA ALA A 74 -4.76 -0.42 13.56
C ALA A 74 -3.33 -0.40 14.09
N SER A 75 -2.45 -1.29 13.61
CA SER A 75 -1.05 -1.33 14.03
C SER A 75 -0.26 -0.12 13.50
N ASP A 76 0.34 0.65 14.41
CA ASP A 76 1.16 1.83 14.05
C ASP A 76 2.49 1.46 13.37
N SER A 77 2.99 0.24 13.57
CA SER A 77 4.30 -0.20 13.06
C SER A 77 4.28 -0.62 11.59
N GLY A 78 3.09 -0.69 10.95
CA GLY A 78 2.93 -1.32 9.65
C GLY A 78 3.18 -2.84 9.73
N ILE A 79 2.53 -3.60 8.86
CA ILE A 79 2.70 -5.05 8.84
C ILE A 79 3.93 -5.46 8.07
N ASP A 80 4.35 -4.61 7.17
CA ASP A 80 5.46 -4.86 6.25
C ASP A 80 6.82 -4.95 6.97
N GLY A 81 6.94 -4.44 8.21
CA GLY A 81 8.11 -4.60 9.06
C GLY A 81 8.16 -5.90 9.89
N SER A 82 7.13 -6.74 9.85
CA SER A 82 7.09 -7.99 10.61
C SER A 82 8.11 -9.01 10.10
N LEU A 83 8.79 -9.71 11.04
CA LEU A 83 9.67 -10.84 10.71
C LEU A 83 8.87 -11.98 10.10
N LEU A 84 9.32 -12.49 8.97
CA LEU A 84 8.81 -13.70 8.37
C LEU A 84 9.69 -14.90 8.79
N GLU A 85 9.13 -15.79 9.60
CA GLU A 85 9.85 -16.97 10.07
C GLU A 85 10.18 -17.89 8.91
N GLY A 86 11.43 -18.32 8.84
CA GLY A 86 11.92 -19.24 7.81
C GLY A 86 12.40 -18.59 6.52
N PHE A 87 12.13 -17.31 6.31
CA PHE A 87 12.59 -16.57 5.12
C PHE A 87 13.92 -15.87 5.41
N THR A 88 14.93 -16.18 4.62
CA THR A 88 16.32 -15.77 4.84
C THR A 88 16.91 -15.04 3.63
N MET A 89 18.22 -14.81 3.65
CA MET A 89 18.95 -14.27 2.49
C MET A 89 18.90 -15.21 1.26
N GLU A 90 18.62 -16.49 1.44
CA GLU A 90 18.48 -17.46 0.34
C GLU A 90 17.24 -17.19 -0.51
N ASP A 91 16.23 -16.54 0.07
CA ASP A 91 14.98 -16.18 -0.60
C ASP A 91 15.07 -14.85 -1.37
N VAL A 92 16.19 -14.13 -1.25
CA VAL A 92 16.43 -12.87 -1.95
C VAL A 92 16.89 -13.16 -3.39
N ASP A 93 16.29 -12.45 -4.37
CA ASP A 93 16.85 -12.34 -5.71
C ASP A 93 18.02 -11.33 -5.71
N LEU A 94 19.23 -11.85 -5.73
CA LEU A 94 20.45 -11.03 -5.70
C LEU A 94 20.57 -10.07 -6.89
N ASN A 95 19.96 -10.41 -8.04
CA ASN A 95 19.96 -9.51 -9.20
C ASN A 95 19.05 -8.30 -8.94
N THR A 96 17.90 -8.49 -8.30
CA THR A 96 17.03 -7.41 -7.87
C THR A 96 17.74 -6.52 -6.84
N LEU A 97 18.35 -7.12 -5.83
CA LEU A 97 19.07 -6.36 -4.79
C LEU A 97 20.22 -5.56 -5.38
N LYS A 98 21.02 -6.16 -6.26
CA LYS A 98 22.12 -5.47 -6.94
C LYS A 98 21.63 -4.28 -7.77
N ALA A 99 20.56 -4.46 -8.54
CA ALA A 99 19.98 -3.37 -9.32
C ALA A 99 19.48 -2.23 -8.42
N TYR A 100 18.82 -2.55 -7.30
CA TYR A 100 18.38 -1.58 -6.32
C TYR A 100 19.57 -0.83 -5.68
N ARG A 101 20.66 -1.53 -5.32
CA ARG A 101 21.86 -0.90 -4.74
C ARG A 101 22.52 0.09 -5.70
N ILE A 102 22.55 -0.21 -7.00
CA ILE A 102 23.07 0.72 -8.02
C ILE A 102 22.23 2.01 -8.04
N GLU A 103 20.90 1.90 -7.98
CA GLU A 103 20.03 3.09 -7.92
C GLU A 103 20.16 3.85 -6.60
N TYR A 104 20.27 3.11 -5.51
CA TYR A 104 20.51 3.70 -4.19
C TYR A 104 21.80 4.53 -4.18
N GLU A 105 22.90 3.98 -4.67
CA GLU A 105 24.19 4.66 -4.79
C GLU A 105 24.09 5.89 -5.69
N HIS A 106 23.36 5.79 -6.82
CA HIS A 106 23.14 6.93 -7.70
C HIS A 106 22.41 8.11 -7.02
N HIS A 107 21.42 7.82 -6.17
CA HIS A 107 20.70 8.85 -5.43
C HIS A 107 21.39 9.30 -4.15
N ASN A 108 22.31 8.49 -3.61
CA ASN A 108 23.00 8.71 -2.35
C ASN A 108 24.51 8.40 -2.49
N PRO A 109 25.26 9.12 -3.34
CA PRO A 109 26.60 8.71 -3.75
C PRO A 109 27.63 8.64 -2.61
N GLU A 110 27.47 9.45 -1.57
CA GLU A 110 28.41 9.49 -0.44
C GLU A 110 27.89 8.75 0.80
N HIS A 111 26.78 8.00 0.67
CA HIS A 111 26.17 7.35 1.81
C HIS A 111 26.98 6.15 2.29
N VAL A 112 27.15 6.03 3.61
CA VAL A 112 27.94 4.96 4.23
C VAL A 112 27.44 3.55 3.92
N TRP A 113 26.16 3.40 3.56
CA TRP A 113 25.58 2.10 3.22
C TRP A 113 26.01 1.57 1.85
N ASN A 114 26.66 2.37 1.03
CA ASN A 114 27.17 1.91 -0.28
C ASN A 114 28.22 0.82 -0.14
N ASN A 115 28.98 0.83 0.98
CA ASN A 115 30.14 -0.04 1.20
C ASN A 115 29.89 -1.16 2.24
N ILE A 116 28.63 -1.39 2.66
CA ILE A 116 28.31 -2.45 3.62
C ILE A 116 27.82 -3.73 2.93
N GLU A 117 27.86 -4.84 3.66
CA GLU A 117 27.36 -6.14 3.23
C GLU A 117 25.86 -6.12 2.92
N ASP A 118 25.41 -6.96 1.98
CA ASP A 118 24.01 -7.03 1.53
C ASP A 118 23.02 -7.25 2.68
N LYS A 119 23.33 -8.14 3.63
CA LYS A 119 22.48 -8.40 4.79
C LYS A 119 22.35 -7.17 5.69
N GLU A 120 23.44 -6.46 5.93
CA GLU A 120 23.43 -5.24 6.73
C GLU A 120 22.70 -4.12 6.00
N PHE A 121 22.89 -4.00 4.70
CA PHE A 121 22.14 -3.05 3.86
C PHE A 121 20.62 -3.30 3.97
N LEU A 122 20.17 -4.55 3.82
CA LEU A 122 18.76 -4.92 3.98
C LEU A 122 18.23 -4.66 5.39
N ARG A 123 19.07 -4.84 6.43
CA ARG A 123 18.69 -4.49 7.81
C ARG A 123 18.47 -3.00 7.98
N ASN A 124 19.34 -2.19 7.44
CA ASN A 124 19.23 -0.73 7.52
C ASN A 124 18.01 -0.20 6.74
N LEU A 125 17.66 -0.83 5.64
CA LEU A 125 16.43 -0.55 4.90
C LEU A 125 15.16 -1.01 5.63
N GLY A 126 15.27 -1.90 6.62
CA GLY A 126 14.13 -2.56 7.26
C GLY A 126 13.58 -3.75 6.47
N ALA A 127 14.33 -4.24 5.48
CA ALA A 127 14.01 -5.44 4.67
C ALA A 127 14.40 -6.75 5.37
N TYR A 128 15.32 -6.67 6.33
CA TYR A 128 15.77 -7.79 7.16
C TYR A 128 15.75 -7.36 8.63
N THR A 129 15.39 -8.25 9.53
CA THR A 129 15.28 -7.92 10.96
C THR A 129 15.70 -9.06 11.87
N VAL A 130 15.92 -8.74 13.14
CA VAL A 130 16.18 -9.70 14.22
C VAL A 130 15.16 -9.47 15.31
N ASP A 131 14.38 -10.46 15.64
CA ASP A 131 13.56 -10.46 16.85
C ASP A 131 14.46 -10.51 18.08
N ARG A 132 14.41 -9.46 18.88
CA ARG A 132 15.28 -9.33 20.05
C ARG A 132 14.94 -10.31 21.16
N SER A 133 13.69 -10.77 21.23
CA SER A 133 13.21 -11.70 22.25
C SER A 133 13.60 -13.13 21.94
N THR A 134 13.38 -13.57 20.71
CA THR A 134 13.63 -14.94 20.26
C THR A 134 15.01 -15.15 19.65
N LYS A 135 15.72 -14.05 19.32
CA LYS A 135 16.98 -14.06 18.55
C LYS A 135 16.86 -14.61 17.13
N ARG A 136 15.63 -14.86 16.66
CA ARG A 136 15.39 -15.26 15.27
C ARG A 136 15.61 -14.06 14.35
N GLU A 137 16.17 -14.32 13.20
CA GLU A 137 16.39 -13.30 12.18
C GLU A 137 15.89 -13.78 10.81
N GLY A 138 15.55 -12.84 9.95
CA GLY A 138 15.05 -13.16 8.61
C GLY A 138 14.56 -11.93 7.87
N LEU A 139 14.00 -12.17 6.70
CA LEU A 139 13.34 -11.14 5.92
C LEU A 139 12.11 -10.61 6.64
N THR A 140 11.86 -9.33 6.45
CA THR A 140 10.55 -8.75 6.76
C THR A 140 9.60 -8.96 5.57
N ALA A 141 8.31 -8.77 5.81
CA ALA A 141 7.34 -8.79 4.72
C ALA A 141 7.70 -7.80 3.60
N ALA A 142 8.16 -6.59 3.96
CA ALA A 142 8.67 -5.61 3.00
C ALA A 142 9.89 -6.15 2.22
N GLY A 143 10.83 -6.78 2.90
CA GLY A 143 12.03 -7.33 2.28
C GLY A 143 11.73 -8.41 1.27
N LEU A 144 10.85 -9.35 1.63
CA LEU A 144 10.42 -10.42 0.75
C LEU A 144 9.65 -9.85 -0.47
N LEU A 145 8.72 -8.94 -0.25
CA LEU A 145 7.94 -8.33 -1.33
C LEU A 145 8.79 -7.51 -2.30
N MET A 146 9.79 -6.78 -1.79
CA MET A 146 10.64 -5.91 -2.61
C MET A 146 11.74 -6.67 -3.35
N PHE A 147 12.35 -7.67 -2.72
CA PHE A 147 13.58 -8.30 -3.18
C PHE A 147 13.50 -9.81 -3.32
N GLY A 148 12.38 -10.41 -2.93
CA GLY A 148 12.25 -11.86 -2.91
C GLY A 148 12.24 -12.50 -4.29
N LYS A 149 12.61 -13.78 -4.30
CA LYS A 149 12.34 -14.68 -5.41
C LYS A 149 10.84 -14.95 -5.51
N GLU A 150 10.31 -15.10 -6.70
CA GLU A 150 8.88 -15.30 -6.93
C GLU A 150 8.30 -16.48 -6.13
N LEU A 151 9.02 -17.61 -6.10
CA LEU A 151 8.57 -18.79 -5.36
C LEU A 151 8.36 -18.49 -3.87
N ALA A 152 9.33 -17.83 -3.23
CA ALA A 152 9.26 -17.45 -1.84
C ALA A 152 8.14 -16.41 -1.56
N ILE A 153 7.95 -15.47 -2.47
CA ILE A 153 6.82 -14.53 -2.40
C ILE A 153 5.49 -15.27 -2.44
N ARG A 154 5.33 -16.21 -3.37
CA ARG A 154 4.09 -16.98 -3.53
C ARG A 154 3.81 -17.91 -2.36
N GLU A 155 4.84 -18.48 -1.74
CA GLU A 155 4.68 -19.31 -0.53
C GLU A 155 4.09 -18.51 0.65
N ARG A 156 4.45 -17.23 0.76
CA ARG A 156 3.97 -16.39 1.88
C ARG A 156 2.74 -15.56 1.52
N PHE A 157 2.63 -15.13 0.26
CA PHE A 157 1.62 -14.24 -0.25
C PHE A 157 1.01 -14.82 -1.54
N ASP A 158 0.30 -15.93 -1.41
CA ASP A 158 -0.27 -16.73 -2.50
C ASP A 158 -1.27 -15.96 -3.39
N ASN A 159 -1.86 -14.89 -2.86
CA ASN A 159 -2.86 -14.08 -3.55
C ASN A 159 -2.30 -12.88 -4.30
N ILE A 160 -0.99 -12.62 -4.24
CA ILE A 160 -0.41 -11.46 -4.91
C ILE A 160 -0.40 -11.68 -6.44
N ARG A 161 -1.06 -10.76 -7.12
CA ARG A 161 -1.01 -10.62 -8.58
C ARG A 161 -0.66 -9.19 -8.94
N MET A 162 0.20 -9.04 -9.94
CA MET A 162 0.62 -7.75 -10.46
C MET A 162 0.43 -7.73 -11.98
N ASP A 163 -0.44 -6.85 -12.45
CA ASP A 163 -0.81 -6.75 -13.86
C ASP A 163 -0.70 -5.29 -14.35
N TYR A 164 -0.14 -5.12 -15.53
CA TYR A 164 -0.23 -3.89 -16.32
C TYR A 164 -0.93 -4.22 -17.63
N LEU A 165 -1.90 -3.41 -18.01
CA LEU A 165 -2.66 -3.52 -19.25
C LEU A 165 -2.65 -2.17 -19.97
N ASP A 166 -2.13 -2.14 -21.18
CA ASP A 166 -2.29 -1.00 -22.07
C ASP A 166 -3.52 -1.22 -22.94
N LYS A 167 -4.50 -0.37 -22.77
CA LYS A 167 -5.77 -0.39 -23.50
C LYS A 167 -5.90 0.79 -24.45
N THR A 168 -4.80 1.47 -24.77
CA THR A 168 -4.80 2.54 -25.75
C THR A 168 -4.93 1.98 -27.17
N ASN A 169 -5.70 2.67 -28.01
CA ASN A 169 -5.91 2.29 -29.41
C ASN A 169 -6.42 0.85 -29.61
N VAL A 170 -7.15 0.28 -28.66
CA VAL A 170 -7.71 -1.07 -28.79
C VAL A 170 -8.93 -1.07 -29.74
N THR A 171 -9.08 -2.14 -30.51
CA THR A 171 -10.24 -2.40 -31.35
C THR A 171 -11.22 -3.34 -30.62
N PRO A 172 -12.48 -3.48 -31.09
CA PRO A 172 -13.44 -4.42 -30.48
C PRO A 172 -12.95 -5.88 -30.40
N ASN A 173 -11.95 -6.24 -31.19
CA ASN A 173 -11.40 -7.59 -31.23
C ASN A 173 -10.09 -7.73 -30.39
N THR A 174 -9.55 -6.64 -29.85
CA THR A 174 -8.34 -6.64 -29.05
C THR A 174 -8.65 -6.18 -27.62
N ARG A 175 -8.20 -6.94 -26.63
CA ARG A 175 -8.43 -6.63 -25.21
C ARG A 175 -7.42 -5.64 -24.65
N TRP A 176 -6.21 -5.60 -25.21
CA TRP A 176 -5.09 -4.74 -24.85
C TRP A 176 -4.13 -4.63 -26.02
N SER A 177 -3.41 -3.54 -26.11
CA SER A 177 -2.31 -3.31 -27.04
C SER A 177 -0.96 -3.81 -26.51
N ASP A 178 -0.78 -3.72 -25.18
CA ASP A 178 0.39 -4.27 -24.46
C ASP A 178 -0.04 -4.78 -23.08
N ARG A 179 0.72 -5.74 -22.55
CA ARG A 179 0.45 -6.35 -21.26
C ARG A 179 1.76 -6.74 -20.57
N LEU A 180 1.84 -6.50 -19.28
CA LEU A 180 2.82 -7.11 -18.40
C LEU A 180 2.11 -7.89 -17.31
N THR A 181 2.29 -9.20 -17.32
CA THR A 181 1.86 -10.14 -16.27
C THR A 181 3.02 -11.09 -16.02
N TYR A 182 3.10 -11.65 -14.85
CA TYR A 182 4.12 -12.67 -14.55
C TYR A 182 3.98 -13.88 -15.48
N ASP A 183 5.08 -14.22 -16.14
CA ASP A 183 5.18 -15.30 -17.13
C ASP A 183 6.31 -16.30 -16.84
N GLY A 184 6.97 -16.17 -15.67
CA GLY A 184 8.10 -17.02 -15.28
C GLY A 184 9.46 -16.54 -15.78
N SER A 185 9.53 -15.48 -16.60
CA SER A 185 10.79 -14.98 -17.17
C SER A 185 11.54 -14.01 -16.23
N TRP A 186 10.92 -13.61 -15.12
CA TRP A 186 11.46 -12.64 -14.16
C TRP A 186 10.94 -12.91 -12.75
N GLU A 187 11.64 -12.45 -11.73
CA GLU A 187 11.16 -12.55 -10.35
C GLU A 187 10.04 -11.52 -10.11
N ASN A 188 8.89 -12.01 -9.67
CA ASN A 188 7.66 -11.24 -9.53
C ASN A 188 7.62 -10.45 -8.21
N ASN A 189 8.68 -9.64 -7.96
CA ASN A 189 8.75 -8.76 -6.81
C ASN A 189 8.39 -7.30 -7.16
N LEU A 190 8.08 -6.51 -6.15
CA LEU A 190 7.60 -5.14 -6.32
C LEU A 190 8.60 -4.23 -7.02
N TYR A 191 9.90 -4.37 -6.71
CA TYR A 191 10.93 -3.57 -7.36
C TYR A 191 10.98 -3.85 -8.86
N LYS A 192 11.03 -5.12 -9.29
CA LYS A 192 11.03 -5.46 -10.72
C LYS A 192 9.74 -5.07 -11.41
N PHE A 193 8.61 -5.22 -10.74
CA PHE A 193 7.34 -4.79 -11.31
C PHE A 193 7.32 -3.29 -11.59
N ILE A 194 7.62 -2.45 -10.60
CA ILE A 194 7.63 -0.99 -10.78
C ILE A 194 8.62 -0.56 -11.86
N LYS A 195 9.82 -1.16 -11.89
CA LYS A 195 10.84 -0.85 -12.89
C LYS A 195 10.44 -1.20 -14.32
N ARG A 196 9.57 -2.20 -14.49
CA ARG A 196 9.04 -2.61 -15.79
C ARG A 196 7.86 -1.77 -16.25
N ILE A 197 7.00 -1.33 -15.33
CA ILE A 197 5.80 -0.57 -15.70
C ILE A 197 6.09 0.94 -15.88
N LEU A 198 6.97 1.54 -15.08
CA LEU A 198 7.24 2.98 -15.17
C LEU A 198 7.62 3.46 -16.58
N PRO A 199 8.54 2.83 -17.32
CA PRO A 199 8.84 3.23 -18.70
C PRO A 199 7.62 3.16 -19.62
N LYS A 200 6.77 2.13 -19.46
CA LYS A 200 5.55 1.95 -20.24
C LYS A 200 4.49 3.01 -19.95
N LEU A 201 4.38 3.42 -18.68
CA LEU A 201 3.44 4.46 -18.27
C LEU A 201 3.80 5.85 -18.83
N VAL A 202 5.09 6.15 -18.92
CA VAL A 202 5.55 7.48 -19.34
C VAL A 202 5.95 7.57 -20.81
N SER A 203 5.91 6.47 -21.57
CA SER A 203 6.39 6.40 -22.96
C SER A 203 5.74 7.44 -23.87
N ASP A 204 4.42 7.62 -23.72
CA ASP A 204 3.61 8.46 -24.61
C ASP A 204 3.26 9.83 -24.01
N LEU A 205 3.75 10.10 -22.81
CA LEU A 205 3.51 11.38 -22.16
C LEU A 205 4.27 12.48 -22.89
N LYS A 206 3.57 13.57 -23.20
CA LYS A 206 4.17 14.73 -23.85
C LYS A 206 5.25 15.34 -22.96
N ARG A 207 6.42 15.55 -23.54
CA ARG A 207 7.58 16.21 -22.92
C ARG A 207 7.76 17.59 -23.58
N PRO A 208 7.05 18.62 -23.13
CA PRO A 208 7.24 19.96 -23.66
C PRO A 208 8.69 20.38 -23.38
N PHE A 209 9.28 21.11 -24.32
CA PHE A 209 10.63 21.65 -24.11
C PHE A 209 10.59 22.71 -23.01
N GLN A 210 11.18 22.38 -21.87
CA GLN A 210 11.34 23.29 -20.73
C GLN A 210 12.79 23.30 -20.29
N LEU A 211 13.31 24.48 -19.95
CA LEU A 211 14.61 24.67 -19.37
C LEU A 211 14.48 25.15 -17.93
N ASP A 212 15.25 24.56 -17.03
CA ASP A 212 15.54 25.11 -15.72
C ASP A 212 17.01 25.58 -15.75
N GLY A 213 17.19 26.90 -15.88
CA GLY A 213 18.49 27.48 -16.22
C GLY A 213 18.95 27.02 -17.59
N MET A 214 20.07 26.27 -17.65
CA MET A 214 20.65 25.68 -18.87
C MET A 214 20.34 24.18 -19.02
N VAL A 215 19.62 23.57 -18.08
CA VAL A 215 19.33 22.15 -18.07
C VAL A 215 17.92 21.90 -18.59
N ARG A 216 17.79 20.97 -19.53
CA ARG A 216 16.47 20.54 -20.02
C ARG A 216 15.74 19.75 -18.96
N VAL A 217 14.51 20.14 -18.65
CA VAL A 217 13.61 19.41 -17.76
C VAL A 217 12.75 18.45 -18.58
N ASP A 218 13.10 17.17 -18.57
CA ASP A 218 12.31 16.12 -19.25
C ASP A 218 11.20 15.55 -18.36
N ASP A 219 11.20 15.91 -17.07
CA ASP A 219 10.32 15.37 -16.05
C ASP A 219 9.22 16.36 -15.67
N THR A 220 8.10 16.28 -16.36
CA THR A 220 6.96 17.17 -16.12
C THR A 220 6.17 16.77 -14.87
N ALA A 221 5.30 17.68 -14.38
CA ALA A 221 4.38 17.38 -13.28
C ALA A 221 3.54 16.11 -13.53
N VAL A 222 3.15 15.85 -14.80
CA VAL A 222 2.42 14.62 -15.17
C VAL A 222 3.28 13.36 -14.98
N HIS A 223 4.55 13.40 -15.37
CA HIS A 223 5.48 12.27 -15.16
C HIS A 223 5.65 11.98 -13.66
N LYS A 224 5.79 13.02 -12.84
CA LYS A 224 5.88 12.88 -11.38
C LYS A 224 4.61 12.30 -10.80
N ALA A 225 3.44 12.83 -11.16
CA ALA A 225 2.15 12.36 -10.67
C ALA A 225 1.89 10.87 -11.03
N VAL A 226 2.23 10.45 -12.24
CA VAL A 226 2.06 9.04 -12.67
C VAL A 226 3.00 8.11 -11.88
N ARG A 227 4.25 8.51 -11.65
CA ARG A 227 5.17 7.73 -10.81
C ARG A 227 4.68 7.63 -9.39
N GLU A 228 4.24 8.72 -8.83
CA GLU A 228 3.70 8.75 -7.48
C GLU A 228 2.45 7.88 -7.35
N ALA A 229 1.50 7.98 -8.26
CA ALA A 229 0.32 7.13 -8.27
C ALA A 229 0.69 5.63 -8.34
N ALA A 230 1.71 5.26 -9.14
CA ALA A 230 2.19 3.89 -9.21
C ALA A 230 2.82 3.41 -7.90
N VAL A 231 3.60 4.25 -7.22
CA VAL A 231 4.16 3.94 -5.90
C VAL A 231 3.04 3.89 -4.85
N ASN A 232 2.11 4.85 -4.86
CA ASN A 232 0.98 4.88 -3.93
C ASN A 232 0.11 3.63 -4.04
N MET A 233 -0.14 3.12 -5.25
CA MET A 233 -0.81 1.83 -5.45
C MET A 233 -0.12 0.71 -4.65
N ILE A 234 1.21 0.65 -4.66
CA ILE A 234 1.99 -0.38 -3.99
C ILE A 234 1.99 -0.19 -2.46
N ILE A 235 2.27 1.03 -1.98
CA ILE A 235 2.45 1.26 -0.55
C ILE A 235 1.14 1.27 0.25
N HIS A 236 0.00 1.40 -0.42
CA HIS A 236 -1.33 1.32 0.19
C HIS A 236 -2.00 -0.05 0.03
N ALA A 237 -1.40 -0.98 -0.70
CA ALA A 237 -1.96 -2.32 -0.89
C ALA A 237 -1.98 -3.13 0.40
N ASP A 238 -3.05 -3.90 0.58
CA ASP A 238 -3.14 -4.95 1.59
C ASP A 238 -2.71 -6.28 0.97
N TYR A 239 -1.47 -6.67 1.23
CA TYR A 239 -0.87 -7.88 0.70
C TYR A 239 -1.41 -9.18 1.34
N HIS A 240 -2.24 -9.07 2.37
CA HIS A 240 -2.93 -10.22 3.00
C HIS A 240 -4.33 -10.44 2.45
N SER A 241 -4.89 -9.46 1.74
CA SER A 241 -6.20 -9.58 1.10
C SER A 241 -6.09 -10.17 -0.30
N THR A 242 -7.16 -10.83 -0.73
CA THR A 242 -7.29 -11.25 -2.13
C THR A 242 -7.48 -10.05 -3.04
N GLY A 243 -6.69 -9.95 -4.10
CA GLY A 243 -6.80 -8.86 -5.06
C GLY A 243 -5.61 -8.78 -6.01
N VAL A 244 -5.65 -7.77 -6.85
CA VAL A 244 -4.65 -7.55 -7.90
C VAL A 244 -4.11 -6.13 -7.79
N LEU A 245 -2.79 -5.98 -7.76
CA LEU A 245 -2.14 -4.73 -8.10
C LEU A 245 -2.25 -4.54 -9.60
N LYS A 246 -3.13 -3.66 -10.05
CA LYS A 246 -3.42 -3.50 -11.47
C LYS A 246 -3.27 -2.06 -11.91
N VAL A 247 -2.55 -1.90 -13.01
CA VAL A 247 -2.46 -0.63 -13.73
C VAL A 247 -3.09 -0.80 -15.09
N GLU A 248 -4.08 0.03 -15.41
CA GLU A 248 -4.67 0.12 -16.72
C GLU A 248 -4.36 1.50 -17.31
N LYS A 249 -3.73 1.51 -18.47
CA LYS A 249 -3.50 2.70 -19.28
C LYS A 249 -4.58 2.74 -20.35
N ASN A 250 -5.33 3.83 -20.41
CA ASN A 250 -6.41 4.03 -21.38
C ASN A 250 -6.14 5.31 -22.19
N ASP A 251 -6.92 5.55 -23.22
CA ASP A 251 -6.79 6.76 -24.05
C ASP A 251 -7.00 8.05 -23.25
N ASP A 252 -7.83 8.00 -22.21
CA ASP A 252 -8.18 9.16 -21.36
C ASP A 252 -7.32 9.29 -20.09
N GLY A 253 -6.51 8.28 -19.75
CA GLY A 253 -5.70 8.32 -18.52
C GLY A 253 -5.30 6.96 -17.95
N PHE A 254 -5.01 6.95 -16.68
CA PHE A 254 -4.51 5.79 -15.95
C PHE A 254 -5.45 5.41 -14.81
N LEU A 255 -5.66 4.11 -14.62
CA LEU A 255 -6.36 3.54 -13.48
C LEU A 255 -5.39 2.68 -12.67
N PHE A 256 -5.15 3.06 -11.44
CA PHE A 256 -4.35 2.30 -10.48
C PHE A 256 -5.28 1.63 -9.47
N SER A 257 -5.15 0.33 -9.30
CA SER A 257 -5.98 -0.45 -8.38
C SER A 257 -5.11 -1.31 -7.48
N ASN A 258 -5.43 -1.34 -6.20
CA ASN A 258 -4.78 -2.18 -5.20
C ASN A 258 -5.81 -2.82 -4.26
N PRO A 259 -5.51 -4.01 -3.69
CA PRO A 259 -6.37 -4.64 -2.72
C PRO A 259 -6.36 -3.90 -1.38
N GLY A 260 -7.45 -4.08 -0.63
CA GLY A 260 -7.63 -3.52 0.71
C GLY A 260 -8.62 -2.35 0.75
N ASN A 261 -9.00 -1.98 1.98
CA ASN A 261 -9.89 -0.86 2.25
C ASN A 261 -9.09 0.42 2.54
N LEU A 262 -9.73 1.57 2.40
CA LEU A 262 -9.13 2.84 2.80
C LEU A 262 -8.90 2.87 4.33
N LYS A 263 -7.70 3.24 4.77
CA LYS A 263 -7.40 3.49 6.19
C LYS A 263 -8.04 4.79 6.66
N LEU A 264 -7.99 5.81 5.82
CA LEU A 264 -8.56 7.13 6.10
C LEU A 264 -9.97 7.26 5.52
N PRO A 265 -10.84 8.07 6.15
CA PRO A 265 -12.11 8.46 5.56
C PRO A 265 -11.90 9.14 4.20
N VAL A 266 -12.81 8.90 3.26
CA VAL A 266 -12.75 9.49 1.91
C VAL A 266 -12.63 11.02 1.98
N GLN A 267 -13.36 11.66 2.89
CA GLN A 267 -13.32 13.11 3.07
C GLN A 267 -11.92 13.60 3.46
N ALA A 268 -11.25 12.92 4.39
CA ALA A 268 -9.87 13.29 4.80
C ALA A 268 -8.86 13.18 3.66
N ILE A 269 -9.09 12.24 2.70
CA ILE A 269 -8.25 12.12 1.51
C ILE A 269 -8.42 13.33 0.58
N TYR A 270 -9.65 13.83 0.41
CA TYR A 270 -9.92 15.02 -0.41
C TYR A 270 -9.45 16.32 0.25
N GLU A 271 -9.52 16.43 1.57
CA GLU A 271 -9.04 17.60 2.32
C GLU A 271 -7.51 17.71 2.31
N GLY A 272 -6.82 16.60 2.09
CA GLY A 272 -5.34 16.54 2.10
C GLY A 272 -4.74 16.71 3.50
N GLY A 273 -3.41 16.64 3.59
CA GLY A 273 -2.69 16.86 4.85
C GLY A 273 -2.67 15.65 5.79
N HIS A 274 -3.41 14.59 5.49
CA HIS A 274 -3.37 13.33 6.23
C HIS A 274 -2.81 12.22 5.34
N TYR A 275 -1.70 11.64 5.78
CA TYR A 275 -1.05 10.56 5.04
C TYR A 275 -0.71 9.40 5.97
N VAL A 276 -1.20 8.21 5.64
CA VAL A 276 -0.92 6.98 6.40
C VAL A 276 -0.64 5.85 5.41
N ALA A 277 0.63 5.55 5.18
CA ALA A 277 1.01 4.38 4.39
C ALA A 277 0.61 3.09 5.14
N ARG A 278 0.09 2.10 4.40
CA ARG A 278 -0.12 0.75 4.94
C ARG A 278 1.21 0.02 5.06
N ASN A 279 2.14 0.27 4.14
CA ASN A 279 3.44 -0.39 4.05
C ASN A 279 4.59 0.65 4.15
N PRO A 280 4.87 1.20 5.35
CA PRO A 280 5.83 2.28 5.51
C PRO A 280 7.29 1.86 5.24
N LYS A 281 7.65 0.56 5.39
CA LYS A 281 8.98 0.08 5.03
C LYS A 281 9.17 0.05 3.52
N ILE A 282 8.18 -0.44 2.77
CA ILE A 282 8.18 -0.40 1.31
C ILE A 282 8.25 1.03 0.81
N GLN A 283 7.48 1.95 1.41
CA GLN A 283 7.54 3.37 1.09
C GLN A 283 8.95 3.93 1.26
N ASN A 284 9.57 3.67 2.43
CA ASN A 284 10.93 4.12 2.67
C ASN A 284 11.93 3.58 1.64
N MET A 285 11.78 2.31 1.24
CA MET A 285 12.64 1.72 0.21
C MET A 285 12.49 2.43 -1.14
N PHE A 286 11.28 2.76 -1.57
CA PHE A 286 11.08 3.53 -2.80
C PHE A 286 11.63 4.95 -2.70
N ARG A 287 11.42 5.63 -1.57
CA ARG A 287 11.97 6.97 -1.32
C ARG A 287 13.50 7.00 -1.43
N MET A 288 14.18 5.98 -0.90
CA MET A 288 15.64 5.89 -0.92
C MET A 288 16.25 5.80 -2.33
N ILE A 289 15.46 5.46 -3.33
CA ILE A 289 15.86 5.42 -4.74
C ILE A 289 15.16 6.51 -5.58
N GLY A 290 14.66 7.57 -4.92
CA GLY A 290 14.02 8.70 -5.60
C GLY A 290 12.65 8.40 -6.22
N LEU A 291 11.97 7.35 -5.75
CA LEU A 291 10.61 7.04 -6.12
C LEU A 291 9.68 7.29 -4.92
N GLY A 292 8.66 8.12 -5.14
CA GLY A 292 7.73 8.51 -4.07
C GLY A 292 8.29 9.65 -3.22
N ASP A 293 8.07 10.88 -3.68
CA ASP A 293 8.36 12.07 -2.89
C ASP A 293 7.39 12.14 -1.71
N ASN A 294 7.90 12.59 -0.54
CA ASN A 294 7.04 12.91 0.57
C ASN A 294 6.15 14.09 0.19
N ILE A 295 4.87 13.87 0.11
CA ILE A 295 3.88 14.93 0.17
C ILE A 295 3.40 15.06 1.61
#